data_3a8d615dcf101c2d8b41dea622a2317b
#
_entry.id   3a8d615dcf101c2d8b41dea622a2317b
#
_cell.length_a   1.000
_cell.length_b   1.000
_cell.length_c   1.000
_cell.angle_alpha   90.00
_cell.angle_beta   90.00
_cell.angle_gamma   90.00
#
_symmetry.space_group_name_H-M   'P 1'
#
loop_
_entity.id
_entity.type
_entity.pdbx_description
1 polymer ?
#
loop_
_entity_poly.entity_id
_entity_poly.type
_entity_poly.pdbx_seq_one_letter_code
_entity_poly.pdbx_strand_id
1 'polypeptide(L)'
;VSGENLYLWKNYNGFDPDFVIMIAIAKVADDKFRKDMFKSKRKPIDEIWNGEHHREIGKIVRFTPSACNTQPWKVTAEEKSLTVYRYKKSGKRGIMPADKVAHYNRIDIGIFLCFLDLCLMENRIGFERELFTDNTKDDCEEVLTAKYTLL
;
A
#
# COMPACT_ATOMS: atom_id res chain seq x y z
N VAL A 1 -19.64 0.69 18.12
CA VAL A 1 -20.14 0.09 16.87
C VAL A 1 -21.59 -0.22 17.11
N SER A 2 -22.53 0.44 16.41
CA SER A 2 -23.96 0.18 16.58
C SER A 2 -24.28 -1.25 16.15
N GLY A 3 -25.28 -1.89 16.78
CA GLY A 3 -25.64 -3.28 16.50
C GLY A 3 -26.07 -3.56 15.05
N GLU A 4 -26.43 -2.54 14.29
CA GLU A 4 -26.84 -2.63 12.89
C GLU A 4 -25.69 -3.03 11.94
N ASN A 5 -24.47 -2.55 12.18
CA ASN A 5 -23.30 -2.91 11.36
C ASN A 5 -22.87 -4.37 11.56
N LEU A 6 -23.11 -4.91 12.76
CA LEU A 6 -22.84 -6.33 13.05
C LEU A 6 -23.87 -7.25 12.37
N TYR A 7 -25.09 -6.76 12.19
CA TYR A 7 -26.18 -7.49 11.55
C TYR A 7 -25.95 -7.68 10.04
N LEU A 8 -25.49 -6.64 9.35
CA LEU A 8 -25.12 -6.72 7.92
C LEU A 8 -24.01 -7.73 7.67
N TRP A 9 -22.99 -7.78 8.52
CA TRP A 9 -21.90 -8.73 8.41
C TRP A 9 -22.35 -10.18 8.64
N LYS A 10 -23.25 -10.43 9.60
CA LYS A 10 -23.78 -11.77 9.89
C LYS A 10 -24.68 -12.35 8.80
N ASN A 11 -25.32 -11.50 8.01
CA ASN A 11 -26.23 -11.94 6.94
C ASN A 11 -25.55 -12.07 5.58
N TYR A 12 -24.27 -11.77 5.47
CA TYR A 12 -23.49 -11.96 4.27
C TYR A 12 -23.05 -13.44 4.16
N ASN A 13 -23.92 -14.27 3.56
CA ASN A 13 -23.71 -15.71 3.42
C ASN A 13 -23.33 -16.12 1.98
N GLY A 14 -23.09 -15.18 1.06
CA GLY A 14 -22.77 -15.45 -0.32
C GLY A 14 -21.33 -15.08 -0.67
N PHE A 15 -20.65 -15.92 -1.43
CA PHE A 15 -19.45 -15.54 -2.16
C PHE A 15 -19.91 -14.72 -3.37
N ASP A 16 -19.72 -13.40 -3.28
CA ASP A 16 -19.90 -12.49 -4.41
C ASP A 16 -18.53 -12.32 -5.07
N PRO A 17 -18.33 -12.81 -6.32
CA PRO A 17 -17.06 -12.69 -7.01
C PRO A 17 -16.64 -11.24 -7.27
N ASP A 18 -17.59 -10.30 -7.25
CA ASP A 18 -17.33 -8.87 -7.43
C ASP A 18 -17.02 -8.16 -6.10
N PHE A 19 -17.19 -8.85 -4.97
CA PHE A 19 -16.87 -8.30 -3.64
C PHE A 19 -15.36 -8.22 -3.43
N VAL A 20 -14.83 -7.01 -3.27
CA VAL A 20 -13.40 -6.76 -3.05
C VAL A 20 -13.11 -6.49 -1.58
N ILE A 21 -13.82 -5.56 -0.94
CA ILE A 21 -13.57 -5.16 0.43
C ILE A 21 -14.80 -4.50 1.06
N MET A 22 -14.94 -4.66 2.37
CA MET A 22 -15.91 -3.92 3.18
C MET A 22 -15.19 -2.84 3.99
N ILE A 23 -15.67 -1.60 3.92
CA ILE A 23 -15.15 -0.47 4.68
C ILE A 23 -16.24 0.00 5.64
N ALA A 24 -15.95 -0.05 6.94
CA ALA A 24 -16.81 0.53 7.96
C ALA A 24 -16.48 2.03 8.11
N ILE A 25 -17.52 2.88 7.96
CA ILE A 25 -17.39 4.33 8.13
C ILE A 25 -18.25 4.72 9.32
N ALA A 26 -17.68 5.45 10.28
CA ALA A 26 -18.39 5.94 11.43
C ALA A 26 -17.91 7.33 11.86
N LYS A 27 -18.82 8.13 12.43
CA LYS A 27 -18.43 9.35 13.15
C LYS A 27 -17.97 8.95 14.55
N VAL A 28 -16.75 9.32 14.89
CA VAL A 28 -16.14 9.05 16.20
C VAL A 28 -15.75 10.36 16.88
N ALA A 29 -15.59 10.33 18.22
CA ALA A 29 -15.10 11.48 18.96
C ALA A 29 -13.62 11.76 18.63
N ASP A 30 -13.23 13.03 18.68
CA ASP A 30 -11.89 13.49 18.25
C ASP A 30 -10.74 12.84 19.02
N ASP A 31 -10.98 12.46 20.31
CA ASP A 31 -9.99 11.78 21.14
C ASP A 31 -9.70 10.34 20.70
N LYS A 32 -10.54 9.75 19.84
CA LYS A 32 -10.40 8.39 19.29
C LYS A 32 -9.55 8.33 18.04
N PHE A 33 -9.25 9.48 17.42
CA PHE A 33 -8.35 9.51 16.27
C PHE A 33 -6.89 9.33 16.68
N ARG A 34 -6.15 8.64 15.83
CA ARG A 34 -4.70 8.57 15.98
C ARG A 34 -4.11 9.97 15.74
N LYS A 35 -3.45 10.53 16.74
CA LYS A 35 -2.83 11.86 16.67
C LYS A 35 -1.45 11.85 16.01
N ASP A 36 -0.81 10.69 15.95
CA ASP A 36 0.56 10.55 15.47
C ASP A 36 0.73 9.28 14.63
N MET A 37 1.00 9.45 13.33
CA MET A 37 1.28 8.35 12.41
C MET A 37 2.66 7.71 12.67
N PHE A 38 3.61 8.45 13.26
CA PHE A 38 4.98 7.98 13.49
C PHE A 38 5.09 6.88 14.56
N LYS A 39 4.04 6.64 15.33
CA LYS A 39 3.95 5.47 16.22
C LYS A 39 3.88 4.13 15.47
N SER A 40 3.57 4.14 14.19
CA SER A 40 3.55 2.93 13.38
C SER A 40 4.97 2.48 13.08
N LYS A 41 5.29 1.22 13.40
CA LYS A 41 6.57 0.61 13.01
C LYS A 41 6.60 0.46 11.50
N ARG A 42 7.53 1.14 10.85
CA ARG A 42 7.73 1.08 9.39
C ARG A 42 9.21 0.80 9.11
N LYS A 43 9.47 0.21 7.95
CA LYS A 43 10.84 0.05 7.44
C LYS A 43 11.53 1.41 7.35
N PRO A 44 12.84 1.48 7.58
CA PRO A 44 13.62 2.69 7.31
C PRO A 44 13.42 3.15 5.87
N ILE A 45 13.51 4.47 5.66
CA ILE A 45 13.32 5.04 4.32
C ILE A 45 14.32 4.45 3.31
N ASP A 46 15.55 4.21 3.73
CA ASP A 46 16.61 3.69 2.86
C ASP A 46 16.39 2.24 2.39
N GLU A 47 15.52 1.49 3.07
CA GLU A 47 15.13 0.15 2.62
C GLU A 47 14.07 0.18 1.52
N ILE A 48 13.25 1.25 1.45
CA ILE A 48 12.09 1.30 0.57
C ILE A 48 12.20 2.37 -0.52
N TRP A 49 13.11 3.34 -0.35
CA TRP A 49 13.28 4.46 -1.27
C TRP A 49 14.76 4.60 -1.64
N ASN A 50 15.09 4.26 -2.87
CA ASN A 50 16.43 4.35 -3.42
C ASN A 50 16.56 5.63 -4.27
N GLY A 51 17.54 6.44 -3.99
CA GLY A 51 17.77 7.75 -4.59
C GLY A 51 17.43 8.91 -3.65
N GLU A 52 17.99 10.08 -3.96
CA GLU A 52 17.81 11.29 -3.14
C GLU A 52 16.63 12.15 -3.61
N HIS A 53 16.16 11.95 -4.85
CA HIS A 53 15.05 12.72 -5.41
C HIS A 53 13.72 12.36 -4.71
N HIS A 54 12.87 13.36 -4.53
CA HIS A 54 11.51 13.20 -3.98
C HIS A 54 11.45 12.47 -2.63
N ARG A 55 12.53 12.49 -1.87
CA ARG A 55 12.67 11.75 -0.62
C ARG A 55 11.65 12.16 0.45
N GLU A 56 11.19 13.42 0.43
CA GLU A 56 10.14 13.90 1.35
C GLU A 56 8.81 13.18 1.10
N ILE A 57 8.48 12.89 -0.16
CA ILE A 57 7.32 12.06 -0.52
C ILE A 57 7.52 10.65 0.05
N GLY A 58 8.70 10.07 -0.15
CA GLY A 58 9.05 8.76 0.40
C GLY A 58 8.86 8.66 1.91
N LYS A 59 9.25 9.71 2.66
CA LYS A 59 9.08 9.79 4.11
C LYS A 59 7.61 9.73 4.56
N ILE A 60 6.69 10.22 3.74
CA ILE A 60 5.26 10.19 4.02
C ILE A 60 4.65 8.86 3.56
N VAL A 61 4.85 8.49 2.29
CA VAL A 61 4.21 7.32 1.69
C VAL A 61 4.64 6.01 2.33
N ARG A 62 5.81 5.93 2.96
CA ARG A 62 6.25 4.75 3.72
C ARG A 62 5.30 4.36 4.86
N PHE A 63 4.41 5.26 5.30
CA PHE A 63 3.41 4.98 6.32
C PHE A 63 2.15 4.30 5.79
N THR A 64 2.09 4.05 4.50
CA THR A 64 1.01 3.28 3.87
C THR A 64 0.75 1.98 4.63
N PRO A 65 -0.51 1.64 4.93
CA PRO A 65 -0.84 0.39 5.59
C PRO A 65 -0.59 -0.81 4.66
N SER A 66 -0.27 -1.96 5.26
CA SER A 66 -0.16 -3.23 4.56
C SER A 66 -0.59 -4.39 5.47
N ALA A 67 -1.04 -5.48 4.87
CA ALA A 67 -1.40 -6.69 5.57
C ALA A 67 -0.21 -7.21 6.40
N CYS A 68 -0.46 -7.51 7.68
CA CYS A 68 0.58 -7.93 8.63
C CYS A 68 1.81 -6.98 8.68
N ASN A 69 1.66 -5.74 8.23
CA ASN A 69 2.74 -4.75 8.15
C ASN A 69 3.95 -5.23 7.32
N THR A 70 3.69 -5.96 6.25
CA THR A 70 4.71 -6.54 5.37
C THR A 70 5.50 -5.50 4.58
N GLN A 71 4.83 -4.39 4.19
CA GLN A 71 5.41 -3.28 3.43
C GLN A 71 6.17 -3.78 2.18
N PRO A 72 5.46 -4.40 1.22
CA PRO A 72 6.07 -5.14 0.12
C PRO A 72 6.46 -4.25 -1.06
N TRP A 73 6.96 -3.06 -0.82
CA TRP A 73 7.29 -2.07 -1.84
C TRP A 73 8.72 -1.56 -1.74
N LYS A 74 9.24 -1.17 -2.90
CA LYS A 74 10.48 -0.43 -3.06
C LYS A 74 10.32 0.54 -4.22
N VAL A 75 10.87 1.72 -4.07
CA VAL A 75 10.86 2.77 -5.08
C VAL A 75 12.30 3.12 -5.45
N THR A 76 12.58 3.21 -6.73
CA THR A 76 13.77 3.89 -7.24
C THR A 76 13.33 5.26 -7.74
N ALA A 77 13.91 6.30 -7.18
CA ALA A 77 13.55 7.69 -7.43
C ALA A 77 14.67 8.41 -8.16
N GLU A 78 14.33 8.95 -9.32
CA GLU A 78 15.15 9.81 -10.13
C GLU A 78 14.51 11.21 -10.20
N GLU A 79 15.19 12.17 -10.80
CA GLU A 79 14.68 13.55 -10.90
C GLU A 79 13.29 13.64 -11.54
N LYS A 80 13.09 12.89 -12.63
CA LYS A 80 11.86 12.92 -13.43
C LYS A 80 11.11 11.60 -13.49
N SER A 81 11.47 10.64 -12.65
CA SER A 81 10.80 9.35 -12.66
C SER A 81 10.80 8.67 -11.30
N LEU A 82 9.74 7.87 -11.06
CA LEU A 82 9.69 6.93 -9.95
C LEU A 82 9.38 5.55 -10.51
N THR A 83 10.20 4.57 -10.15
CA THR A 83 9.96 3.17 -10.51
C THR A 83 9.62 2.37 -9.27
N VAL A 84 8.43 1.76 -9.26
CA VAL A 84 7.89 1.04 -8.10
C VAL A 84 7.95 -0.46 -8.33
N TYR A 85 8.52 -1.16 -7.38
CA TYR A 85 8.64 -2.61 -7.36
C TYR A 85 7.86 -3.20 -6.20
N ARG A 86 7.28 -4.36 -6.44
CA ARG A 86 6.69 -5.21 -5.40
C ARG A 86 7.69 -6.27 -4.98
N TYR A 87 7.92 -6.38 -3.68
CA TYR A 87 8.72 -7.43 -3.08
C TYR A 87 7.90 -8.69 -2.81
N LYS A 88 8.44 -9.85 -3.15
CA LYS A 88 7.94 -11.12 -2.65
C LYS A 88 8.35 -11.38 -1.20
N LYS A 89 9.59 -11.03 -0.87
CA LYS A 89 10.22 -11.31 0.42
C LYS A 89 9.98 -10.14 1.37
N SER A 90 8.88 -10.20 2.06
CA SER A 90 8.43 -9.13 2.96
C SER A 90 8.99 -9.25 4.39
N GLY A 91 10.00 -10.05 4.63
CA GLY A 91 10.52 -10.25 6.00
C GLY A 91 9.50 -10.95 6.92
N LYS A 92 9.04 -10.27 7.95
CA LYS A 92 8.06 -10.84 8.89
C LYS A 92 6.66 -10.82 8.30
N ARG A 93 6.11 -11.99 7.98
CA ARG A 93 4.73 -12.16 7.49
C ARG A 93 3.67 -12.24 8.60
N GLY A 94 4.07 -12.13 9.86
CA GLY A 94 3.16 -12.29 11.00
C GLY A 94 2.47 -13.64 10.99
N ILE A 95 1.16 -13.63 11.16
CA ILE A 95 0.30 -14.84 11.13
C ILE A 95 -0.15 -15.23 9.72
N MET A 96 0.27 -14.52 8.68
CA MET A 96 -0.16 -14.75 7.31
C MET A 96 0.38 -16.09 6.78
N PRO A 97 -0.46 -16.99 6.23
CA PRO A 97 0.00 -18.20 5.55
C PRO A 97 0.92 -17.88 4.38
N ALA A 98 1.94 -18.71 4.16
CA ALA A 98 2.97 -18.45 3.15
C ALA A 98 2.40 -18.39 1.71
N ASP A 99 1.42 -19.24 1.41
CA ASP A 99 0.71 -19.31 0.12
C ASP A 99 -0.16 -18.10 -0.15
N LYS A 100 -0.53 -17.33 0.86
CA LYS A 100 -1.36 -16.12 0.73
C LYS A 100 -0.57 -14.82 0.61
N VAL A 101 0.73 -14.85 0.90
CA VAL A 101 1.58 -13.64 0.91
C VAL A 101 1.54 -12.92 -0.43
N ALA A 102 1.71 -13.64 -1.55
CA ALA A 102 1.71 -13.03 -2.88
C ALA A 102 0.38 -12.34 -3.21
N HIS A 103 -0.75 -12.93 -2.81
CA HIS A 103 -2.08 -12.36 -3.00
C HIS A 103 -2.22 -11.02 -2.23
N TYR A 104 -1.91 -11.01 -0.93
CA TYR A 104 -2.03 -9.80 -0.14
C TYR A 104 -1.03 -8.72 -0.54
N ASN A 105 0.18 -9.09 -0.93
CA ASN A 105 1.17 -8.13 -1.42
C ASN A 105 0.72 -7.41 -2.69
N ARG A 106 -0.11 -8.03 -3.55
CA ARG A 106 -0.73 -7.34 -4.71
C ARG A 106 -1.74 -6.29 -4.28
N ILE A 107 -2.54 -6.57 -3.26
CA ILE A 107 -3.47 -5.59 -2.68
C ILE A 107 -2.68 -4.45 -2.03
N ASP A 108 -1.70 -4.79 -1.22
CA ASP A 108 -0.87 -3.83 -0.49
C ASP A 108 -0.15 -2.87 -1.43
N ILE A 109 0.38 -3.36 -2.56
CA ILE A 109 1.04 -2.49 -3.54
C ILE A 109 0.04 -1.54 -4.23
N GLY A 110 -1.19 -1.98 -4.49
CA GLY A 110 -2.25 -1.12 -5.01
C GLY A 110 -2.58 0.01 -4.04
N ILE A 111 -2.66 -0.29 -2.74
CA ILE A 111 -2.85 0.72 -1.69
C ILE A 111 -1.66 1.70 -1.68
N PHE A 112 -0.44 1.18 -1.78
CA PHE A 112 0.77 2.02 -1.83
C PHE A 112 0.75 2.98 -3.01
N LEU A 113 0.41 2.51 -4.22
CA LEU A 113 0.32 3.36 -5.41
C LEU A 113 -0.74 4.46 -5.24
N CYS A 114 -1.90 4.14 -4.65
CA CYS A 114 -2.92 5.15 -4.34
C CYS A 114 -2.38 6.24 -3.40
N PHE A 115 -1.67 5.87 -2.33
CA PHE A 115 -1.06 6.84 -1.42
C PHE A 115 0.05 7.65 -2.11
N LEU A 116 0.84 7.03 -2.99
CA LEU A 116 1.87 7.73 -3.77
C LEU A 116 1.25 8.77 -4.71
N ASP A 117 0.19 8.40 -5.43
CA ASP A 117 -0.56 9.33 -6.28
C ASP A 117 -1.04 10.54 -5.47
N LEU A 118 -1.68 10.30 -4.33
CA LEU A 118 -2.17 11.37 -3.45
C LEU A 118 -1.03 12.27 -2.95
N CYS A 119 0.12 11.70 -2.59
CA CYS A 119 1.27 12.48 -2.16
C CYS A 119 1.85 13.33 -3.29
N LEU A 120 1.92 12.81 -4.52
CA LEU A 120 2.36 13.58 -5.69
C LEU A 120 1.40 14.73 -5.99
N MET A 121 0.09 14.45 -6.00
CA MET A 121 -0.95 15.47 -6.23
C MET A 121 -0.92 16.58 -5.17
N GLU A 122 -0.79 16.23 -3.89
CA GLU A 122 -0.71 17.21 -2.79
C GLU A 122 0.52 18.12 -2.93
N ASN A 123 1.63 17.58 -3.43
CA ASN A 123 2.84 18.34 -3.72
C ASN A 123 2.81 19.04 -5.08
N ARG A 124 1.66 19.01 -5.80
CA ARG A 124 1.46 19.63 -7.11
C ARG A 124 2.44 19.14 -8.17
N ILE A 125 2.85 17.89 -8.08
CA ILE A 125 3.70 17.22 -9.05
C ILE A 125 2.77 16.48 -10.02
N GLY A 126 2.75 16.94 -11.27
CA GLY A 126 2.06 16.24 -12.36
C GLY A 126 2.77 14.92 -12.66
N PHE A 127 2.04 13.90 -13.07
CA PHE A 127 2.63 12.62 -13.43
C PHE A 127 1.78 11.85 -14.43
N GLU A 128 2.45 11.02 -15.20
CA GLU A 128 1.85 9.91 -15.96
C GLU A 128 2.29 8.59 -15.32
N ARG A 129 1.36 7.64 -15.19
CA ARG A 129 1.62 6.34 -14.56
C ARG A 129 1.36 5.20 -15.54
N GLU A 130 2.36 4.37 -15.73
CA GLU A 130 2.25 3.08 -16.42
C GLU A 130 2.23 1.94 -15.40
N LEU A 131 1.25 1.02 -15.53
CA LEU A 131 1.11 -0.15 -14.66
C LEU A 131 1.58 -1.42 -15.36
N PHE A 132 2.30 -2.26 -14.64
CA PHE A 132 2.78 -3.57 -15.09
C PHE A 132 2.06 -4.66 -14.28
N THR A 133 1.12 -5.34 -14.91
CA THR A 133 0.23 -6.33 -14.25
C THR A 133 0.59 -7.79 -14.56
N ASP A 134 1.82 -8.04 -15.01
CA ASP A 134 2.27 -9.41 -15.31
C ASP A 134 2.34 -10.26 -14.03
N ASN A 135 1.38 -11.15 -13.89
CA ASN A 135 1.24 -12.04 -12.74
C ASN A 135 2.11 -13.31 -12.84
N THR A 136 2.79 -13.55 -13.95
CA THR A 136 3.64 -14.75 -14.16
C THR A 136 4.93 -14.69 -13.35
N LYS A 137 5.32 -13.52 -12.87
CA LYS A 137 6.58 -13.27 -12.15
C LYS A 137 6.44 -13.25 -10.62
N ASP A 138 5.41 -13.85 -10.05
CA ASP A 138 5.22 -13.88 -8.59
C ASP A 138 6.37 -14.56 -7.84
N ASP A 139 7.17 -15.37 -8.52
CA ASP A 139 8.34 -16.03 -7.96
C ASP A 139 9.60 -15.17 -7.96
N CYS A 140 9.62 -14.04 -8.67
CA CYS A 140 10.73 -13.11 -8.66
C CYS A 140 10.84 -12.37 -7.33
N GLU A 141 12.05 -12.07 -6.90
CA GLU A 141 12.30 -11.35 -5.63
C GLU A 141 11.75 -9.93 -5.69
N GLU A 142 11.93 -9.25 -6.83
CA GLU A 142 11.37 -7.93 -7.13
C GLU A 142 10.58 -7.99 -8.44
N VAL A 143 9.35 -7.46 -8.43
CA VAL A 143 8.48 -7.39 -9.59
C VAL A 143 8.18 -5.94 -9.90
N LEU A 144 8.55 -5.47 -11.08
CA LEU A 144 8.17 -4.14 -11.56
C LEU A 144 6.64 -4.03 -11.57
N THR A 145 6.13 -2.99 -10.94
CA THR A 145 4.68 -2.80 -10.76
C THR A 145 4.17 -1.52 -11.40
N ALA A 146 4.92 -0.42 -11.27
CA ALA A 146 4.55 0.84 -11.88
C ALA A 146 5.77 1.68 -12.23
N LYS A 147 5.63 2.50 -13.27
CA LYS A 147 6.54 3.60 -13.59
C LYS A 147 5.77 4.90 -13.61
N TYR A 148 6.33 5.93 -13.03
CA TYR A 148 5.84 7.30 -13.05
C TYR A 148 6.83 8.16 -13.83
N THR A 149 6.31 8.91 -14.80
CA THR A 149 7.02 10.02 -15.44
C THR A 149 6.50 11.29 -14.81
N LEU A 150 7.38 12.08 -14.19
CA LEU A 150 7.02 13.32 -13.52
C LEU A 150 7.08 14.50 -14.50
N LEU A 151 6.07 15.38 -14.45
CA LEU A 151 5.85 16.47 -15.41
C LEU A 151 6.24 17.82 -14.82
#